data_d92b0ff9fc414ab859716dc7e7ace0bd
#
_entry.id   d92b0ff9fc414ab859716dc7e7ace0bd
#
_cell.length_a   1.000
_cell.length_b   1.000
_cell.length_c   1.000
_cell.angle_alpha   90.00
_cell.angle_beta   90.00
_cell.angle_gamma   90.00
#
_symmetry.space_group_name_H-M   'P 1'
#
loop_
_entity.id
_entity.type
_entity.pdbx_description
1 polymer ?
#
loop_
_entity_poly.entity_id
_entity_poly.type
_entity_poly.pdbx_seq_one_letter_code
_entity_poly.pdbx_strand_id
1 'polypeptide(L)'
;MSAIISLGKTKNSFGFPPQFSRETEGMKPYQHASVAWERVYNSFSFRQIIEYSFQDTRIDERILEVKCRGHGDRSFFSDLLRTRILYPDHSTAVSDIEDHAKSSRQVLCEAEVLILTLGLTEIWQSAERNIVISSHPGTHYDIPADFRFRVSRYQENLDNLLEGLALLRTYNQEIKVIVTVSPVHLLATSRSDMDVISASCNSKSTLRAVADVFQLEDGIHYFPSYEIASITSAMDSVNVYPDNHHVSEQVVERIMQVFKASAYGLDIRRFL
;
A
#
# COMPACT_ATOMS: atom_id res chain seq x y z
N MET A 1 -14.68 0.84 -20.93
CA MET A 1 -13.78 -0.13 -20.27
C MET A 1 -13.63 0.38 -18.85
N SER A 2 -14.14 -0.35 -17.85
CA SER A 2 -14.16 0.12 -16.46
C SER A 2 -12.74 0.23 -15.92
N ALA A 3 -12.40 1.38 -15.33
CA ALA A 3 -11.10 1.59 -14.73
C ALA A 3 -11.07 1.01 -13.30
N ILE A 4 -10.21 0.03 -13.07
CA ILE A 4 -9.97 -0.59 -11.77
C ILE A 4 -8.57 -0.23 -11.31
N ILE A 5 -8.47 0.30 -10.10
CA ILE A 5 -7.19 0.63 -9.48
C ILE A 5 -7.00 -0.25 -8.26
N SER A 6 -5.82 -0.87 -8.14
CA SER A 6 -5.43 -1.60 -6.95
C SER A 6 -4.37 -0.82 -6.17
N LEU A 7 -4.69 -0.51 -4.91
CA LEU A 7 -3.75 0.00 -3.93
C LEU A 7 -3.23 -1.16 -3.09
N GLY A 8 -1.95 -1.44 -3.20
CA GLY A 8 -1.31 -2.53 -2.47
C GLY A 8 0.01 -2.95 -3.13
N LYS A 9 0.53 -4.08 -2.73
CA LYS A 9 1.77 -4.61 -3.31
C LYS A 9 1.53 -5.03 -4.76
N THR A 10 1.85 -4.16 -5.71
CA THR A 10 1.99 -4.59 -7.09
C THR A 10 3.29 -5.39 -7.20
N LYS A 11 3.20 -6.69 -7.45
CA LYS A 11 4.34 -7.43 -7.97
C LYS A 11 4.77 -6.78 -9.28
N ASN A 12 6.05 -6.83 -9.57
CA ASN A 12 6.78 -6.22 -10.68
C ASN A 12 6.26 -6.46 -12.11
N SER A 13 5.08 -7.04 -12.32
CA SER A 13 4.42 -7.12 -13.63
C SER A 13 3.87 -5.77 -14.12
N PHE A 14 3.65 -4.84 -13.19
CA PHE A 14 3.51 -3.41 -13.45
C PHE A 14 4.72 -2.68 -12.88
N GLY A 15 5.90 -3.31 -13.03
CA GLY A 15 7.11 -2.88 -12.36
C GLY A 15 7.32 -1.40 -12.53
N PHE A 16 7.69 -0.75 -11.42
CA PHE A 16 8.50 0.44 -11.55
C PHE A 16 9.50 0.16 -12.67
N PRO A 17 9.58 0.99 -13.67
CA PRO A 17 10.64 0.84 -14.64
C PRO A 17 11.93 0.63 -13.87
N PRO A 18 12.78 -0.34 -14.21
CA PRO A 18 14.02 -0.63 -13.46
C PRO A 18 14.87 0.59 -13.17
N GLN A 19 14.63 1.65 -13.90
CA GLN A 19 15.26 2.94 -13.79
C GLN A 19 14.94 3.70 -12.49
N PHE A 20 13.83 3.44 -11.80
CA PHE A 20 13.51 4.15 -10.54
C PHE A 20 14.23 3.60 -9.31
N SER A 21 14.85 2.46 -9.40
CA SER A 21 15.68 1.90 -8.33
C SER A 21 17.18 2.19 -8.48
N ARG A 22 17.56 2.93 -9.51
CA ARG A 22 18.97 3.28 -9.82
C ARG A 22 18.98 4.67 -10.44
N GLU A 23 20.11 5.36 -10.31
CA GLU A 23 20.38 6.63 -11.00
C GLU A 23 19.79 6.64 -12.40
N THR A 24 18.83 7.51 -12.65
CA THR A 24 18.29 7.61 -13.98
C THR A 24 18.47 8.97 -14.57
N GLU A 25 19.28 8.99 -15.58
CA GLU A 25 19.17 10.01 -16.59
C GLU A 25 17.85 9.82 -17.33
N GLY A 26 16.92 10.74 -17.13
CA GLY A 26 15.67 10.80 -17.86
C GLY A 26 14.58 9.86 -17.32
N MET A 27 13.86 10.33 -16.32
CA MET A 27 12.60 9.73 -15.90
C MET A 27 11.60 9.75 -17.06
N LYS A 28 11.25 8.57 -17.56
CA LYS A 28 10.11 8.46 -18.46
C LYS A 28 8.85 8.51 -17.60
N PRO A 29 7.92 9.42 -17.86
CA PRO A 29 6.68 9.49 -17.15
C PRO A 29 5.96 8.15 -17.29
N TYR A 30 5.38 7.65 -16.26
CA TYR A 30 4.52 6.50 -15.99
C TYR A 30 3.86 5.84 -17.22
N GLN A 31 4.67 5.40 -18.21
CA GLN A 31 4.18 4.89 -19.51
C GLN A 31 3.48 3.53 -19.40
N HIS A 32 3.74 2.77 -18.33
CA HIS A 32 3.25 1.40 -18.19
C HIS A 32 2.37 1.18 -16.96
N ALA A 33 2.28 2.17 -16.08
CA ALA A 33 1.34 2.20 -14.97
C ALA A 33 0.80 3.63 -14.88
N SER A 34 -0.49 3.77 -14.78
CA SER A 34 -1.13 5.08 -14.67
C SER A 34 -0.65 5.86 -13.46
N VAL A 35 -0.29 5.17 -12.38
CA VAL A 35 0.32 5.73 -11.17
C VAL A 35 1.26 4.72 -10.53
N ALA A 36 2.43 5.16 -10.14
CA ALA A 36 3.42 4.33 -9.48
C ALA A 36 3.37 4.53 -7.95
N TRP A 37 2.26 4.24 -7.32
CA TRP A 37 2.20 4.11 -5.87
C TRP A 37 3.06 2.91 -5.44
N GLU A 38 3.99 3.13 -4.53
CA GLU A 38 4.95 2.08 -4.16
C GLU A 38 4.29 1.05 -3.22
N ARG A 39 4.27 1.37 -1.95
CA ARG A 39 3.84 0.44 -0.90
C ARG A 39 2.70 1.03 -0.10
N VAL A 40 1.48 0.63 -0.44
CA VAL A 40 0.28 1.05 0.27
C VAL A 40 -0.17 -0.11 1.14
N TYR A 41 0.41 -0.24 2.34
CA TYR A 41 0.17 -1.39 3.21
C TYR A 41 -0.78 -1.11 4.37
N ASN A 42 -1.03 0.16 4.67
CA ASN A 42 -1.81 0.56 5.83
C ASN A 42 -2.78 1.71 5.49
N SER A 43 -3.69 1.97 6.39
CA SER A 43 -4.73 3.00 6.24
C SER A 43 -4.16 4.42 6.13
N PHE A 44 -3.04 4.69 6.79
CA PHE A 44 -2.35 5.99 6.71
C PHE A 44 -1.82 6.26 5.30
N SER A 45 -1.19 5.24 4.68
CA SER A 45 -0.72 5.37 3.30
C SER A 45 -1.86 5.64 2.32
N PHE A 46 -3.02 4.99 2.52
CA PHE A 46 -4.22 5.25 1.73
C PHE A 46 -4.66 6.71 1.89
N ARG A 47 -4.84 7.19 3.14
CA ARG A 47 -5.24 8.56 3.43
C ARG A 47 -4.25 9.57 2.85
N GLN A 48 -2.96 9.39 3.12
CA GLN A 48 -1.90 10.28 2.64
C GLN A 48 -1.88 10.39 1.11
N ILE A 49 -2.04 9.28 0.36
CA ILE A 49 -2.12 9.33 -1.10
C ILE A 49 -3.25 10.24 -1.56
N ILE A 50 -4.42 10.15 -0.94
CA ILE A 50 -5.57 10.98 -1.31
C ILE A 50 -5.31 12.43 -0.94
N GLU A 51 -4.86 12.71 0.29
CA GLU A 51 -4.52 14.06 0.73
C GLU A 51 -3.50 14.71 -0.21
N TYR A 52 -2.39 14.04 -0.51
CA TYR A 52 -1.35 14.57 -1.39
C TYR A 52 -1.76 14.67 -2.87
N SER A 53 -2.75 13.92 -3.29
CA SER A 53 -3.28 14.04 -4.65
C SER A 53 -4.19 15.26 -4.82
N PHE A 54 -4.91 15.65 -3.78
CA PHE A 54 -5.96 16.66 -3.90
C PHE A 54 -5.72 17.96 -3.12
N GLN A 55 -4.99 17.92 -2.01
CA GLN A 55 -4.91 19.04 -1.07
C GLN A 55 -3.49 19.54 -0.82
N ASP A 56 -2.46 18.74 -1.12
CA ASP A 56 -1.16 18.98 -0.54
C ASP A 56 -0.23 19.86 -1.36
N THR A 57 0.39 20.77 -0.63
CA THR A 57 1.45 21.67 -1.10
C THR A 57 2.77 21.45 -0.34
N ARG A 58 2.83 20.51 0.62
CA ARG A 58 4.00 20.29 1.52
C ARG A 58 5.01 19.30 0.91
N ILE A 59 5.39 19.51 -0.33
CA ILE A 59 6.29 18.60 -1.06
C ILE A 59 7.63 18.49 -0.36
N ASP A 60 8.18 19.61 0.14
CA ASP A 60 9.48 19.63 0.79
C ASP A 60 9.53 18.80 2.07
N GLU A 61 8.43 18.66 2.79
CA GLU A 61 8.36 17.82 3.99
C GLU A 61 8.48 16.32 3.68
N ARG A 62 8.17 15.92 2.44
CA ARG A 62 8.27 14.56 1.93
C ARG A 62 9.65 14.21 1.42
N ILE A 63 10.44 15.20 1.01
CA ILE A 63 11.74 14.98 0.40
C ILE A 63 12.78 14.86 1.51
N LEU A 64 13.55 13.78 1.45
CA LEU A 64 14.66 13.51 2.35
C LEU A 64 15.95 13.39 1.57
N GLU A 65 16.98 14.16 1.95
CA GLU A 65 18.33 13.90 1.51
C GLU A 65 18.90 12.68 2.23
N VAL A 66 19.37 11.69 1.48
CA VAL A 66 19.80 10.39 1.99
C VAL A 66 21.16 10.00 1.45
N LYS A 67 21.94 9.31 2.27
CA LYS A 67 23.12 8.58 1.83
C LYS A 67 22.81 7.11 1.73
N CYS A 68 22.91 6.58 0.51
CA CYS A 68 22.55 5.19 0.24
C CYS A 68 23.73 4.26 0.45
N ARG A 69 23.47 3.14 1.11
CA ARG A 69 24.48 2.09 1.32
C ARG A 69 24.97 1.56 -0.03
N GLY A 70 26.28 1.47 -0.18
CA GLY A 70 26.93 1.00 -1.41
C GLY A 70 27.20 2.08 -2.47
N HIS A 71 26.83 3.34 -2.23
CA HIS A 71 27.05 4.46 -3.16
C HIS A 71 28.10 5.50 -2.68
N GLY A 72 28.97 5.11 -1.73
CA GLY A 72 29.98 6.00 -1.15
C GLY A 72 29.35 7.21 -0.44
N ASP A 73 29.99 8.38 -0.56
CA ASP A 73 29.53 9.62 0.09
C ASP A 73 28.49 10.41 -0.73
N ARG A 74 28.02 9.85 -1.84
CA ARG A 74 27.04 10.54 -2.69
C ARG A 74 25.70 10.64 -1.99
N SER A 75 25.14 11.85 -1.96
CA SER A 75 23.78 12.10 -1.51
C SER A 75 22.78 11.92 -2.65
N PHE A 76 21.58 11.46 -2.29
CA PHE A 76 20.41 11.35 -3.13
C PHE A 76 19.24 11.98 -2.40
N PHE A 77 18.13 12.16 -3.12
CA PHE A 77 16.87 12.57 -2.54
C PHE A 77 15.86 11.45 -2.67
N SER A 78 15.02 11.25 -1.65
CA SER A 78 14.00 10.23 -1.64
C SER A 78 12.65 10.82 -1.23
N ASP A 79 11.58 10.35 -1.86
CA ASP A 79 10.21 10.64 -1.43
C ASP A 79 9.81 9.66 -0.31
N LEU A 80 9.51 10.18 0.87
CA LEU A 80 9.12 9.38 2.04
C LEU A 80 7.87 8.52 1.83
N LEU A 81 7.02 8.85 0.87
CA LEU A 81 5.88 8.02 0.50
C LEU A 81 6.22 6.96 -0.55
N ARG A 82 7.37 7.13 -1.25
CA ARG A 82 7.88 6.21 -2.27
C ARG A 82 9.37 5.93 -2.03
N THR A 83 9.67 5.32 -0.90
CA THR A 83 11.02 5.19 -0.32
C THR A 83 12.04 4.41 -1.18
N ARG A 84 11.60 3.76 -2.24
CA ARG A 84 12.47 3.06 -3.20
C ARG A 84 12.95 3.92 -4.35
N ILE A 85 12.38 5.12 -4.50
CA ILE A 85 12.77 6.03 -5.56
C ILE A 85 13.88 6.94 -5.02
N LEU A 86 14.97 7.03 -5.76
CA LEU A 86 16.10 7.90 -5.47
C LEU A 86 16.26 8.89 -6.62
N TYR A 87 16.36 10.14 -6.27
CA TYR A 87 16.54 11.24 -7.21
C TYR A 87 17.95 11.81 -7.10
N PRO A 88 18.55 12.25 -8.21
CA PRO A 88 19.90 12.81 -8.22
C PRO A 88 19.98 14.17 -7.51
N ASP A 89 18.90 14.92 -7.49
CA ASP A 89 18.80 16.25 -6.89
C ASP A 89 17.38 16.56 -6.41
N HIS A 90 17.25 17.61 -5.61
CA HIS A 90 15.98 18.04 -5.01
C HIS A 90 14.96 18.51 -6.07
N SER A 91 15.38 19.21 -7.08
CA SER A 91 14.49 19.74 -8.12
C SER A 91 13.84 18.63 -8.93
N THR A 92 14.59 17.57 -9.24
CA THR A 92 14.07 16.36 -9.88
C THR A 92 13.04 15.66 -8.99
N ALA A 93 13.31 15.58 -7.68
CA ALA A 93 12.34 15.00 -6.73
C ALA A 93 11.04 15.82 -6.69
N VAL A 94 11.12 17.14 -6.60
CA VAL A 94 9.94 18.03 -6.61
C VAL A 94 9.12 17.83 -7.88
N SER A 95 9.76 17.89 -9.05
CA SER A 95 9.08 17.74 -10.34
C SER A 95 8.35 16.39 -10.46
N ASP A 96 9.00 15.29 -10.06
CA ASP A 96 8.38 13.96 -10.11
C ASP A 96 7.21 13.82 -9.12
N ILE A 97 7.34 14.39 -7.93
CA ILE A 97 6.26 14.36 -6.92
C ILE A 97 5.03 15.13 -7.42
N GLU A 98 5.24 16.28 -8.07
CA GLU A 98 4.15 17.05 -8.67
C GLU A 98 3.46 16.29 -9.80
N ASP A 99 4.22 15.66 -10.70
CA ASP A 99 3.67 14.86 -11.79
C ASP A 99 2.98 13.60 -11.29
N HIS A 100 3.52 13.00 -10.24
CA HIS A 100 2.88 11.87 -9.55
C HIS A 100 1.54 12.28 -8.92
N ALA A 101 1.47 13.44 -8.27
CA ALA A 101 0.24 13.95 -7.68
C ALA A 101 -0.83 14.22 -8.76
N LYS A 102 -0.45 14.80 -9.90
CA LYS A 102 -1.35 15.01 -11.04
C LYS A 102 -1.90 13.69 -11.59
N SER A 103 -1.01 12.70 -11.81
CA SER A 103 -1.39 11.38 -12.31
C SER A 103 -2.28 10.64 -11.31
N SER A 104 -1.97 10.72 -10.01
CA SER A 104 -2.77 10.15 -8.93
C SER A 104 -4.17 10.74 -8.90
N ARG A 105 -4.28 12.07 -8.98
CA ARG A 105 -5.55 12.78 -9.04
C ARG A 105 -6.39 12.34 -10.22
N GLN A 106 -5.81 12.30 -11.42
CA GLN A 106 -6.52 11.89 -12.62
C GLN A 106 -7.09 10.48 -12.46
N VAL A 107 -6.27 9.53 -12.07
CA VAL A 107 -6.68 8.12 -11.91
C VAL A 107 -7.74 7.98 -10.82
N LEU A 108 -7.61 8.66 -9.68
CA LEU A 108 -8.60 8.62 -8.61
C LEU A 108 -9.94 9.26 -9.00
N CYS A 109 -9.93 10.29 -9.82
CA CYS A 109 -11.15 10.89 -10.37
C CYS A 109 -11.86 10.02 -11.41
N GLU A 110 -11.10 9.27 -12.22
CA GLU A 110 -11.63 8.47 -13.34
C GLU A 110 -11.97 7.02 -12.94
N ALA A 111 -11.51 6.57 -11.76
CA ALA A 111 -11.73 5.21 -11.31
C ALA A 111 -13.19 4.93 -11.01
N GLU A 112 -13.72 3.81 -11.50
CA GLU A 112 -15.03 3.27 -11.09
C GLU A 112 -14.91 2.39 -9.84
N VAL A 113 -13.79 1.67 -9.72
CA VAL A 113 -13.53 0.75 -8.61
C VAL A 113 -12.09 0.92 -8.11
N LEU A 114 -11.95 1.10 -6.80
CA LEU A 114 -10.68 1.09 -6.09
C LEU A 114 -10.53 -0.21 -5.32
N ILE A 115 -9.44 -0.94 -5.53
CA ILE A 115 -9.10 -2.12 -4.72
C ILE A 115 -8.06 -1.71 -3.69
N LEU A 116 -8.43 -1.80 -2.41
CA LEU A 116 -7.58 -1.44 -1.27
C LEU A 116 -7.18 -2.68 -0.48
N THR A 117 -5.88 -2.99 -0.45
CA THR A 117 -5.34 -4.13 0.29
C THR A 117 -4.66 -3.67 1.56
N LEU A 118 -5.25 -3.97 2.72
CA LEU A 118 -4.70 -3.66 4.04
C LEU A 118 -3.73 -4.75 4.46
N GLY A 119 -2.50 -4.39 4.81
CA GLY A 119 -1.42 -5.35 5.09
C GLY A 119 -1.01 -5.44 6.54
N LEU A 120 -0.75 -4.32 7.19
CA LEU A 120 -0.11 -4.28 8.50
C LEU A 120 -0.51 -3.03 9.31
N THR A 121 -0.35 -3.14 10.63
CA THR A 121 -0.57 -2.05 11.59
C THR A 121 0.72 -1.47 12.14
N GLU A 122 1.86 -2.08 11.83
CA GLU A 122 3.18 -1.56 12.21
C GLU A 122 3.55 -0.41 11.29
N ILE A 123 3.83 0.76 11.85
CA ILE A 123 4.12 1.99 11.12
C ILE A 123 5.31 2.72 11.73
N TRP A 124 5.94 3.53 10.90
CA TRP A 124 6.94 4.51 11.32
C TRP A 124 6.39 5.91 11.06
N GLN A 125 6.27 6.70 12.10
CA GLN A 125 5.65 8.02 12.05
C GLN A 125 6.62 9.11 12.52
N SER A 126 6.69 10.19 11.77
CA SER A 126 7.22 11.46 12.22
C SER A 126 6.07 12.38 12.65
N ALA A 127 6.06 12.80 13.90
CA ALA A 127 5.10 13.79 14.40
C ALA A 127 5.42 15.19 13.87
N GLU A 128 6.71 15.51 13.67
CA GLU A 128 7.17 16.80 13.18
C GLU A 128 6.72 17.05 11.74
N ARG A 129 6.81 16.01 10.89
CA ARG A 129 6.42 16.06 9.47
C ARG A 129 4.95 15.71 9.23
N ASN A 130 4.29 15.16 10.24
CA ASN A 130 2.97 14.54 10.10
C ASN A 130 2.89 13.50 8.97
N ILE A 131 3.95 12.71 8.83
CA ILE A 131 4.10 11.69 7.78
C ILE A 131 4.22 10.30 8.43
N VAL A 132 3.52 9.34 7.84
CA VAL A 132 3.69 7.91 8.11
C VAL A 132 4.28 7.24 6.88
N ILE A 133 5.43 6.58 7.05
CA ILE A 133 6.03 5.76 6.00
C ILE A 133 5.47 4.33 6.06
N SER A 134 5.11 3.81 4.91
CA SER A 134 4.47 2.49 4.79
C SER A 134 5.44 1.33 4.95
N SER A 135 6.73 1.59 4.86
CA SER A 135 7.75 0.56 4.98
C SER A 135 9.09 1.20 5.33
N HIS A 136 9.75 0.63 6.34
CA HIS A 136 11.07 1.08 6.74
C HIS A 136 12.09 0.88 5.61
N PRO A 137 12.83 1.92 5.21
CA PRO A 137 13.81 1.84 4.12
C PRO A 137 15.15 1.21 4.52
N GLY A 138 15.26 0.70 5.73
CA GLY A 138 16.49 0.34 6.46
C GLY A 138 17.52 -0.54 5.75
N THR A 139 17.21 -1.09 4.57
CA THR A 139 18.19 -1.78 3.74
C THR A 139 18.92 -0.85 2.77
N HIS A 140 18.36 0.31 2.48
CA HIS A 140 18.88 1.26 1.50
C HIS A 140 19.52 2.49 2.13
N TYR A 141 18.84 3.11 3.11
CA TYR A 141 19.32 4.28 3.84
C TYR A 141 18.67 4.34 5.23
N ASP A 142 19.19 5.20 6.09
CA ASP A 142 18.66 5.39 7.43
C ASP A 142 17.55 6.46 7.42
N ILE A 143 16.46 6.19 8.14
CA ILE A 143 15.41 7.18 8.33
C ILE A 143 15.82 8.23 9.36
N PRO A 144 15.28 9.45 9.26
CA PRO A 144 15.52 10.50 10.26
C PRO A 144 15.14 10.06 11.68
N ALA A 145 15.86 10.60 12.64
CA ALA A 145 15.69 10.27 14.05
C ALA A 145 14.33 10.72 14.64
N ASP A 146 13.59 11.58 13.93
CA ASP A 146 12.23 12.00 14.28
C ASP A 146 11.17 10.93 14.00
N PHE A 147 11.47 9.94 13.16
CA PHE A 147 10.57 8.80 12.95
C PHE A 147 10.60 7.84 14.14
N ARG A 148 9.41 7.47 14.59
CA ARG A 148 9.21 6.50 15.67
C ARG A 148 8.36 5.34 15.19
N PHE A 149 8.79 4.16 15.58
CA PHE A 149 8.00 2.94 15.41
C PHE A 149 6.80 2.96 16.36
N ARG A 150 5.65 2.58 15.87
CA ARG A 150 4.48 2.25 16.69
C ARG A 150 3.52 1.31 15.97
N VAL A 151 2.57 0.78 16.72
CA VAL A 151 1.47 -0.02 16.18
C VAL A 151 0.22 0.83 16.13
N SER A 152 -0.39 0.95 14.97
CA SER A 152 -1.66 1.65 14.80
C SER A 152 -2.81 0.83 15.38
N ARG A 153 -3.75 1.52 16.02
CA ARG A 153 -4.89 0.91 16.69
C ARG A 153 -6.10 0.83 15.76
N TYR A 154 -7.08 0.03 16.16
CA TYR A 154 -8.33 -0.14 15.43
C TYR A 154 -8.97 1.19 15.00
N GLN A 155 -9.21 2.10 15.95
CA GLN A 155 -9.89 3.36 15.67
C GLN A 155 -9.12 4.25 14.70
N GLU A 156 -7.80 4.35 14.86
CA GLU A 156 -6.95 5.12 13.95
C GLU A 156 -7.02 4.60 12.51
N ASN A 157 -7.02 3.25 12.34
CA ASN A 157 -7.12 2.66 11.02
C ASN A 157 -8.50 2.90 10.40
N LEU A 158 -9.57 2.79 11.19
CA LEU A 158 -10.92 3.06 10.72
C LEU A 158 -11.08 4.53 10.33
N ASP A 159 -10.65 5.46 11.19
CA ASP A 159 -10.75 6.90 10.94
C ASP A 159 -10.00 7.29 9.66
N ASN A 160 -8.79 6.77 9.45
CA ASN A 160 -8.03 7.02 8.22
C ASN A 160 -8.77 6.52 6.96
N LEU A 161 -9.43 5.37 7.03
CA LEU A 161 -10.20 4.86 5.89
C LEU A 161 -11.43 5.72 5.62
N LEU A 162 -12.17 6.10 6.66
CA LEU A 162 -13.37 6.92 6.55
C LEU A 162 -13.04 8.34 6.06
N GLU A 163 -12.03 8.98 6.64
CA GLU A 163 -11.61 10.33 6.25
C GLU A 163 -11.02 10.35 4.82
N GLY A 164 -10.21 9.35 4.48
CA GLY A 164 -9.68 9.21 3.11
C GLY A 164 -10.80 8.98 2.10
N LEU A 165 -11.79 8.14 2.42
CA LEU A 165 -12.96 7.90 1.56
C LEU A 165 -13.79 9.16 1.41
N ALA A 166 -14.08 9.86 2.52
CA ALA A 166 -14.86 11.10 2.50
C ALA A 166 -14.19 12.16 1.62
N LEU A 167 -12.89 12.34 1.76
CA LEU A 167 -12.11 13.25 0.91
C LEU A 167 -12.16 12.82 -0.56
N LEU A 168 -11.92 11.54 -0.87
CA LEU A 168 -11.98 11.03 -2.24
C LEU A 168 -13.34 11.26 -2.88
N ARG A 169 -14.43 11.07 -2.13
CA ARG A 169 -15.80 11.26 -2.60
C ARG A 169 -16.17 12.72 -2.89
N THR A 170 -15.41 13.69 -2.39
CA THR A 170 -15.60 15.08 -2.82
C THR A 170 -15.24 15.30 -4.30
N TYR A 171 -14.42 14.40 -4.87
CA TYR A 171 -13.94 14.47 -6.25
C TYR A 171 -14.46 13.34 -7.15
N ASN A 172 -14.82 12.19 -6.56
CA ASN A 172 -15.38 11.04 -7.26
C ASN A 172 -16.47 10.40 -6.39
N GLN A 173 -17.70 10.91 -6.50
CA GLN A 173 -18.82 10.52 -5.64
C GLN A 173 -19.25 9.05 -5.85
N GLU A 174 -19.09 8.53 -7.07
CA GLU A 174 -19.55 7.21 -7.47
C GLU A 174 -18.51 6.09 -7.23
N ILE A 175 -17.35 6.44 -6.66
CA ILE A 175 -16.27 5.46 -6.43
C ILE A 175 -16.73 4.31 -5.54
N LYS A 176 -16.55 3.10 -6.02
CA LYS A 176 -16.73 1.87 -5.26
C LYS A 176 -15.39 1.38 -4.74
N VAL A 177 -15.37 0.82 -3.54
CA VAL A 177 -14.13 0.28 -2.97
C VAL A 177 -14.30 -1.19 -2.65
N ILE A 178 -13.34 -1.99 -3.12
CA ILE A 178 -13.18 -3.36 -2.68
C ILE A 178 -12.04 -3.37 -1.68
N VAL A 179 -12.37 -3.50 -0.39
CA VAL A 179 -11.37 -3.62 0.67
C VAL A 179 -11.06 -5.08 0.94
N THR A 180 -9.80 -5.40 1.13
CA THR A 180 -9.34 -6.76 1.47
C THR A 180 -8.16 -6.71 2.45
N VAL A 181 -7.96 -7.78 3.22
CA VAL A 181 -6.79 -7.93 4.08
C VAL A 181 -5.78 -8.85 3.38
N SER A 182 -4.54 -8.40 3.31
CA SER A 182 -3.45 -9.16 2.69
C SER A 182 -3.16 -10.45 3.47
N PRO A 183 -3.05 -11.61 2.83
CA PRO A 183 -2.60 -12.84 3.46
C PRO A 183 -1.08 -12.87 3.73
N VAL A 184 -0.30 -11.96 3.15
CA VAL A 184 1.16 -11.94 3.32
C VAL A 184 1.52 -11.58 4.76
N HIS A 185 2.36 -12.41 5.39
CA HIS A 185 2.81 -12.22 6.78
C HIS A 185 3.91 -11.17 6.92
N LEU A 186 4.10 -10.68 8.16
CA LEU A 186 5.31 -9.95 8.51
C LEU A 186 6.53 -10.90 8.47
N LEU A 187 7.62 -10.44 7.87
CA LEU A 187 8.91 -11.15 7.93
C LEU A 187 9.68 -10.85 9.21
N ALA A 188 9.49 -9.67 9.75
CA ALA A 188 10.08 -9.19 10.97
C ALA A 188 9.14 -8.19 11.63
N THR A 189 9.31 -8.01 12.93
CA THR A 189 8.62 -6.99 13.70
C THR A 189 9.62 -6.14 14.46
N SER A 190 9.30 -4.86 14.61
CA SER A 190 10.05 -3.95 15.49
C SER A 190 9.47 -3.91 16.91
N ARG A 191 8.47 -4.76 17.20
CA ARG A 191 7.90 -4.92 18.54
C ARG A 191 8.88 -5.67 19.44
N SER A 192 9.05 -5.19 20.65
CA SER A 192 9.86 -5.85 21.69
C SER A 192 9.03 -6.74 22.63
N ASP A 193 7.71 -6.65 22.53
CA ASP A 193 6.76 -7.29 23.47
C ASP A 193 6.14 -8.59 22.92
N MET A 194 6.41 -8.95 21.65
CA MET A 194 5.91 -10.19 21.07
C MET A 194 6.75 -10.66 19.88
N ASP A 195 6.59 -11.93 19.54
CA ASP A 195 7.19 -12.55 18.35
C ASP A 195 6.50 -12.11 17.05
N VAL A 196 7.15 -12.37 15.91
CA VAL A 196 6.67 -11.94 14.58
C VAL A 196 5.36 -12.61 14.16
N ILE A 197 5.10 -13.84 14.60
CA ILE A 197 3.86 -14.57 14.27
C ILE A 197 2.68 -13.90 14.98
N SER A 198 2.85 -13.64 16.29
CA SER A 198 1.85 -12.93 17.10
C SER A 198 1.62 -11.51 16.62
N ALA A 199 2.67 -10.79 16.23
CA ALA A 199 2.59 -9.44 15.67
C ALA A 199 1.83 -9.43 14.32
N SER A 200 2.10 -10.42 13.46
CA SER A 200 1.38 -10.59 12.20
C SER A 200 -0.10 -10.87 12.42
N CYS A 201 -0.41 -11.82 13.32
CA CYS A 201 -1.79 -12.15 13.69
C CYS A 201 -2.53 -10.93 14.26
N ASN A 202 -1.90 -10.17 15.15
CA ASN A 202 -2.46 -8.94 15.70
C ASN A 202 -2.81 -7.92 14.60
N SER A 203 -1.88 -7.69 13.65
CA SER A 203 -2.13 -6.81 12.51
C SER A 203 -3.32 -7.27 11.67
N LYS A 204 -3.37 -8.56 11.31
CA LYS A 204 -4.45 -9.11 10.48
C LYS A 204 -5.80 -9.05 11.17
N SER A 205 -5.86 -9.42 12.46
CA SER A 205 -7.10 -9.37 13.25
C SER A 205 -7.64 -7.95 13.39
N THR A 206 -6.76 -6.98 13.67
CA THR A 206 -7.14 -5.57 13.74
C THR A 206 -7.68 -5.08 12.41
N LEU A 207 -6.96 -5.31 11.32
CA LEU A 207 -7.36 -4.82 10.00
C LEU A 207 -8.60 -5.54 9.46
N ARG A 208 -8.80 -6.82 9.81
CA ARG A 208 -10.02 -7.55 9.46
C ARG A 208 -11.24 -6.96 10.18
N ALA A 209 -11.12 -6.63 11.47
CA ALA A 209 -12.17 -5.97 12.22
C ALA A 209 -12.47 -4.55 11.68
N VAL A 210 -11.43 -3.81 11.31
CA VAL A 210 -11.58 -2.49 10.65
C VAL A 210 -12.30 -2.63 9.32
N ALA A 211 -11.92 -3.58 8.47
CA ALA A 211 -12.56 -3.82 7.19
C ALA A 211 -14.03 -4.25 7.33
N ASP A 212 -14.37 -4.95 8.42
CA ASP A 212 -15.75 -5.34 8.73
C ASP A 212 -16.66 -4.14 8.96
N VAL A 213 -16.19 -3.14 9.68
CA VAL A 213 -16.95 -1.91 9.90
C VAL A 213 -16.90 -1.00 8.68
N PHE A 214 -15.74 -0.88 8.03
CA PHE A 214 -15.60 -0.04 6.84
C PHE A 214 -16.52 -0.47 5.69
N GLN A 215 -16.79 -1.77 5.51
CA GLN A 215 -17.72 -2.26 4.48
C GLN A 215 -19.18 -1.88 4.72
N LEU A 216 -19.53 -1.32 5.87
CA LEU A 216 -20.88 -0.82 6.13
C LEU A 216 -21.17 0.52 5.43
N GLU A 217 -20.12 1.21 4.98
CA GLU A 217 -20.25 2.39 4.14
C GLU A 217 -20.79 2.02 2.75
N ASP A 218 -21.61 2.88 2.18
CA ASP A 218 -22.21 2.64 0.86
C ASP A 218 -21.14 2.46 -0.22
N GLY A 219 -21.33 1.50 -1.12
CA GLY A 219 -20.39 1.20 -2.21
C GLY A 219 -19.06 0.57 -1.76
N ILE A 220 -18.92 0.16 -0.50
CA ILE A 220 -17.75 -0.55 0.00
C ILE A 220 -18.05 -2.05 0.11
N HIS A 221 -17.15 -2.89 -0.38
CA HIS A 221 -17.29 -4.34 -0.38
C HIS A 221 -16.03 -4.99 0.18
N TYR A 222 -16.19 -5.92 1.15
CA TYR A 222 -15.09 -6.73 1.63
C TYR A 222 -14.85 -7.95 0.73
N PHE A 223 -13.60 -8.16 0.32
CA PHE A 223 -13.20 -9.37 -0.40
C PHE A 223 -12.26 -10.23 0.49
N PRO A 224 -12.58 -11.51 0.75
CA PRO A 224 -11.94 -12.33 1.77
C PRO A 224 -10.63 -12.98 1.31
N SER A 225 -9.67 -12.24 0.75
CA SER A 225 -8.41 -12.83 0.28
C SER A 225 -7.57 -13.45 1.41
N TYR A 226 -7.63 -12.85 2.59
CA TYR A 226 -6.96 -13.37 3.79
C TYR A 226 -7.54 -14.70 4.22
N GLU A 227 -8.86 -14.81 4.30
CA GLU A 227 -9.57 -16.03 4.72
C GLU A 227 -9.39 -17.17 3.69
N ILE A 228 -9.43 -16.85 2.40
CA ILE A 228 -9.17 -17.84 1.34
C ILE A 228 -7.77 -18.43 1.48
N ALA A 229 -6.77 -17.62 1.76
CA ALA A 229 -5.41 -18.10 1.95
C ALA A 229 -5.23 -18.84 3.29
N SER A 230 -5.66 -18.22 4.40
CA SER A 230 -5.32 -18.70 5.74
C SER A 230 -6.24 -19.82 6.25
N ILE A 231 -7.50 -19.85 5.82
CA ILE A 231 -8.49 -20.84 6.30
C ILE A 231 -8.73 -21.88 5.21
N THR A 232 -9.28 -21.50 4.08
CA THR A 232 -9.71 -22.45 3.05
C THR A 232 -8.53 -23.25 2.49
N SER A 233 -7.42 -22.58 2.15
CA SER A 233 -6.25 -23.26 1.60
C SER A 233 -5.54 -24.15 2.63
N ALA A 234 -5.56 -23.76 3.91
CA ALA A 234 -5.03 -24.59 4.98
C ALA A 234 -5.88 -25.84 5.23
N MET A 235 -7.22 -25.74 5.12
CA MET A 235 -8.12 -26.90 5.23
C MET A 235 -7.88 -27.92 4.12
N ASP A 236 -7.49 -27.47 2.92
CA ASP A 236 -7.16 -28.34 1.79
C ASP A 236 -5.72 -28.86 1.82
N SER A 237 -4.98 -28.64 2.91
CA SER A 237 -3.57 -29.04 3.06
C SER A 237 -2.64 -28.44 1.99
N VAL A 238 -2.99 -27.29 1.44
CA VAL A 238 -2.14 -26.57 0.49
C VAL A 238 -1.00 -25.90 1.25
N ASN A 239 0.22 -25.99 0.72
CA ASN A 239 1.33 -25.18 1.23
C ASN A 239 1.14 -23.71 0.85
N VAL A 240 0.55 -22.95 1.77
CA VAL A 240 0.19 -21.55 1.54
C VAL A 240 1.43 -20.65 1.36
N TYR A 241 2.49 -20.92 2.12
CA TYR A 241 3.70 -20.09 2.18
C TYR A 241 4.96 -20.93 1.91
N PRO A 242 5.27 -21.26 0.67
CA PRO A 242 6.38 -22.16 0.32
C PRO A 242 7.76 -21.59 0.70
N ASP A 243 7.90 -20.29 0.77
CA ASP A 243 9.12 -19.57 1.18
C ASP A 243 8.97 -18.88 2.55
N ASN A 244 7.99 -19.29 3.35
CA ASN A 244 7.61 -18.71 4.64
C ASN A 244 7.16 -17.24 4.60
N HIS A 245 6.92 -16.69 3.44
CA HIS A 245 6.49 -15.29 3.30
C HIS A 245 5.46 -15.06 2.19
N HIS A 246 5.79 -15.46 0.98
CA HIS A 246 4.91 -15.22 -0.16
C HIS A 246 3.84 -16.30 -0.26
N VAL A 247 2.65 -15.88 -0.59
CA VAL A 247 1.54 -16.79 -0.89
C VAL A 247 1.86 -17.57 -2.17
N SER A 248 1.64 -18.88 -2.14
CA SER A 248 1.90 -19.76 -3.29
C SER A 248 1.06 -19.37 -4.51
N GLU A 249 1.56 -19.69 -5.71
CA GLU A 249 0.85 -19.41 -6.96
C GLU A 249 -0.53 -20.09 -6.99
N GLN A 250 -0.63 -21.31 -6.47
CA GLN A 250 -1.89 -22.04 -6.38
C GLN A 250 -2.95 -21.28 -5.54
N VAL A 251 -2.53 -20.71 -4.41
CA VAL A 251 -3.44 -19.92 -3.55
C VAL A 251 -3.79 -18.60 -4.20
N VAL A 252 -2.83 -17.94 -4.86
CA VAL A 252 -3.09 -16.71 -5.61
C VAL A 252 -4.09 -16.98 -6.74
N GLU A 253 -3.95 -18.08 -7.47
CA GLU A 253 -4.89 -18.46 -8.52
C GLU A 253 -6.30 -18.69 -7.96
N ARG A 254 -6.42 -19.40 -6.84
CA ARG A 254 -7.71 -19.58 -6.14
C ARG A 254 -8.34 -18.25 -5.75
N ILE A 255 -7.58 -17.34 -5.13
CA ILE A 255 -8.05 -16.00 -4.78
C ILE A 255 -8.59 -15.28 -6.02
N MET A 256 -7.87 -15.34 -7.13
CA MET A 256 -8.27 -14.68 -8.37
C MET A 256 -9.49 -15.34 -9.03
N GLN A 257 -9.66 -16.66 -8.92
CA GLN A 257 -10.85 -17.36 -9.39
C GLN A 257 -12.10 -16.93 -8.60
N VAL A 258 -12.00 -16.90 -7.27
CA VAL A 258 -13.08 -16.42 -6.39
C VAL A 258 -13.41 -14.96 -6.68
N PHE A 259 -12.39 -14.11 -6.85
CA PHE A 259 -12.59 -12.70 -7.20
C PHE A 259 -13.34 -12.53 -8.51
N LYS A 260 -12.93 -13.23 -9.56
CA LYS A 260 -13.62 -13.21 -10.86
C LYS A 260 -15.05 -13.71 -10.74
N ALA A 261 -15.25 -14.82 -10.04
CA ALA A 261 -16.59 -15.39 -9.83
C ALA A 261 -17.52 -14.40 -9.12
N SER A 262 -17.03 -13.75 -8.07
CA SER A 262 -17.78 -12.70 -7.34
C SER A 262 -18.13 -11.51 -8.24
N ALA A 263 -17.18 -11.06 -9.04
CA ALA A 263 -17.40 -9.93 -9.97
C ALA A 263 -18.44 -10.22 -11.05
N TYR A 264 -18.56 -11.48 -11.47
CA TYR A 264 -19.55 -11.92 -12.48
C TYR A 264 -20.85 -12.48 -11.86
N GLY A 265 -21.03 -12.41 -10.54
CA GLY A 265 -22.20 -12.95 -9.85
C GLY A 265 -22.33 -14.47 -9.91
N LEU A 266 -21.20 -15.19 -10.10
CA LEU A 266 -21.18 -16.65 -10.14
C LEU A 266 -21.20 -17.22 -8.71
N ASP A 267 -21.60 -18.50 -8.58
CA ASP A 267 -21.58 -19.20 -7.29
C ASP A 267 -20.14 -19.45 -6.83
N ILE A 268 -19.67 -18.60 -5.91
CA ILE A 268 -18.31 -18.65 -5.38
C ILE A 268 -18.01 -19.93 -4.56
N ARG A 269 -19.05 -20.63 -4.07
CA ARG A 269 -18.88 -21.89 -3.30
C ARG A 269 -18.18 -22.99 -4.11
N ARG A 270 -18.17 -22.88 -5.44
CA ARG A 270 -17.47 -23.80 -6.32
C ARG A 270 -15.96 -23.61 -6.32
N PHE A 271 -15.46 -22.50 -5.75
CA PHE A 271 -14.05 -22.11 -5.75
C PHE A 271 -13.46 -22.02 -4.34
N LEU A 272 -14.30 -22.15 -3.32
CA LEU A 272 -13.93 -22.28 -1.91
C LEU A 272 -13.84 -23.73 -1.48
#